data_ab669bda6ba1028e48b64e1d86913f62
#
_entry.id   ab669bda6ba1028e48b64e1d86913f62
#
_cell.length_a   1.000
_cell.length_b   1.000
_cell.length_c   1.000
_cell.angle_alpha   90.00
_cell.angle_beta   90.00
_cell.angle_gamma   90.00
#
_symmetry.space_group_name_H-M   'P 1'
#
loop_
_entity.id
_entity.type
_entity.pdbx_description
1 polymer ?
#
loop_
_entity_poly.entity_id
_entity_poly.type
_entity_poly.pdbx_seq_one_letter_code
_entity_poly.pdbx_strand_id
1 'polypeptide(L)'
;MKKEKVNKIFESIADKYDLMNDLMSLGLHRTWKKEFVKKINLNKRKNLILDLGCGTGDIFNEINNKYKNYKSSIFLVDPNIEMIKLGKKKIKKKNAIWLNSYGENLPFKNNSFDLVTMSFSLRNVESISKTLFEIKRILKKNGQFICLEFGKVKNLALSSIYKIYSDNFIPKLGKTVTGNEEAYNYLIQSIKRFPSQEKICKILKSKKFNN
;
A
#
# COMPACT_ATOMS: atom_id res chain seq x y z
N MET A 1 14.00 -11.41 -10.33
CA MET A 1 12.89 -12.07 -11.08
C MET A 1 11.51 -11.65 -10.61
N LYS A 2 11.08 -11.92 -9.35
CA LYS A 2 9.73 -11.53 -8.89
C LYS A 2 9.52 -10.01 -8.84
N LYS A 3 10.48 -9.25 -8.31
CA LYS A 3 10.44 -7.78 -8.21
C LYS A 3 10.27 -7.09 -9.57
N GLU A 4 11.07 -7.49 -10.54
CA GLU A 4 11.05 -6.92 -11.90
C GLU A 4 9.72 -7.18 -12.59
N LYS A 5 9.18 -8.42 -12.48
CA LYS A 5 7.87 -8.75 -13.05
C LYS A 5 6.77 -7.89 -12.43
N VAL A 6 6.75 -7.75 -11.11
CA VAL A 6 5.78 -6.92 -10.39
C VAL A 6 5.91 -5.46 -10.85
N ASN A 7 7.14 -4.95 -10.93
CA ASN A 7 7.39 -3.57 -11.34
C ASN A 7 6.89 -3.29 -12.76
N LYS A 8 7.18 -4.19 -13.73
CA LYS A 8 6.68 -4.09 -15.11
C LYS A 8 5.15 -4.10 -15.20
N ILE A 9 4.48 -4.92 -14.39
CA ILE A 9 3.01 -4.96 -14.34
C ILE A 9 2.46 -3.61 -13.89
N PHE A 10 2.99 -3.03 -12.80
CA PHE A 10 2.53 -1.72 -12.32
C PHE A 10 2.90 -0.58 -13.27
N GLU A 11 4.03 -0.67 -13.95
CA GLU A 11 4.44 0.27 -14.98
C GLU A 11 3.44 0.28 -16.16
N SER A 12 3.01 -0.90 -16.62
CA SER A 12 2.08 -1.03 -17.76
C SER A 12 0.67 -0.51 -17.50
N ILE A 13 0.29 -0.32 -16.24
CA ILE A 13 -1.06 0.15 -15.84
C ILE A 13 -1.02 1.49 -15.09
N ALA A 14 0.15 2.11 -14.97
CA ALA A 14 0.32 3.28 -14.11
C ALA A 14 -0.69 4.41 -14.43
N ASP A 15 -0.92 4.69 -15.71
CA ASP A 15 -1.86 5.73 -16.16
C ASP A 15 -3.33 5.37 -15.84
N LYS A 16 -3.67 4.08 -15.75
CA LYS A 16 -5.03 3.57 -15.51
C LYS A 16 -5.18 2.97 -14.11
N TYR A 17 -4.17 3.15 -13.25
CA TYR A 17 -4.12 2.50 -11.94
C TYR A 17 -5.31 2.86 -11.05
N ASP A 18 -5.68 4.14 -11.00
CA ASP A 18 -6.83 4.60 -10.19
C ASP A 18 -8.14 4.00 -10.72
N LEU A 19 -8.32 3.99 -12.05
CA LEU A 19 -9.49 3.39 -12.69
C LEU A 19 -9.55 1.88 -12.42
N MET A 20 -8.40 1.18 -12.47
CA MET A 20 -8.33 -0.23 -12.13
C MET A 20 -8.80 -0.49 -10.69
N ASN A 21 -8.33 0.30 -9.74
CA ASN A 21 -8.73 0.18 -8.34
C ASN A 21 -10.23 0.48 -8.14
N ASP A 22 -10.77 1.49 -8.82
CA ASP A 22 -12.20 1.81 -8.78
C ASP A 22 -13.04 0.63 -9.30
N LEU A 23 -12.71 0.09 -10.46
CA LEU A 23 -13.43 -1.05 -11.04
C LEU A 23 -13.39 -2.29 -10.14
N MET A 24 -12.20 -2.60 -9.60
CA MET A 24 -12.00 -3.80 -8.80
C MET A 24 -12.68 -3.77 -7.45
N SER A 25 -12.80 -2.60 -6.86
CA SER A 25 -13.39 -2.42 -5.55
C SER A 25 -14.78 -1.77 -5.60
N LEU A 26 -15.34 -1.54 -6.80
CA LEU A 26 -16.54 -0.74 -7.00
C LEU A 26 -16.44 0.62 -6.28
N GLY A 27 -15.24 1.24 -6.33
CA GLY A 27 -14.93 2.49 -5.64
C GLY A 27 -14.72 2.40 -4.13
N LEU A 28 -14.97 1.24 -3.51
CA LEU A 28 -14.88 1.05 -2.05
C LEU A 28 -13.47 1.29 -1.51
N HIS A 29 -12.42 1.11 -2.31
CA HIS A 29 -11.04 1.36 -1.87
C HIS A 29 -10.84 2.81 -1.38
N ARG A 30 -11.58 3.78 -1.91
CA ARG A 30 -11.54 5.18 -1.46
C ARG A 30 -12.05 5.33 -0.03
N THR A 31 -13.16 4.66 0.30
CA THR A 31 -13.71 4.62 1.64
C THR A 31 -12.77 3.89 2.60
N TRP A 32 -12.21 2.74 2.19
CA TRP A 32 -11.23 2.01 3.01
C TRP A 32 -9.98 2.83 3.31
N LYS A 33 -9.45 3.61 2.35
CA LYS A 33 -8.33 4.53 2.57
C LYS A 33 -8.66 5.63 3.58
N LYS A 34 -9.87 6.20 3.53
CA LYS A 34 -10.33 7.18 4.54
C LYS A 34 -10.44 6.55 5.93
N GLU A 35 -11.07 5.38 6.05
CA GLU A 35 -11.16 4.66 7.33
C GLU A 35 -9.78 4.25 7.87
N PHE A 36 -8.87 3.85 6.99
CA PHE A 36 -7.48 3.57 7.32
C PHE A 36 -6.79 4.78 7.94
N VAL A 37 -6.91 5.95 7.31
CA VAL A 37 -6.29 7.17 7.83
C VAL A 37 -6.94 7.65 9.13
N LYS A 38 -8.22 7.35 9.37
CA LYS A 38 -8.86 7.63 10.69
C LYS A 38 -8.18 6.88 11.84
N LYS A 39 -7.61 5.70 11.60
CA LYS A 39 -6.87 4.91 12.61
C LYS A 39 -5.49 5.48 12.94
N ILE A 40 -4.96 6.38 12.13
CA ILE A 40 -3.70 7.07 12.41
C ILE A 40 -3.90 8.00 13.59
N ASN A 41 -3.00 7.93 14.57
CA ASN A 41 -2.97 8.84 15.71
C ASN A 41 -1.59 9.51 15.79
N LEU A 42 -1.54 10.80 15.46
CA LEU A 42 -0.34 11.62 15.56
C LEU A 42 -0.47 12.57 16.75
N ASN A 43 0.33 12.36 17.78
CA ASN A 43 0.28 13.12 19.03
C ASN A 43 1.10 14.43 18.99
N LYS A 44 1.90 14.63 17.92
CA LYS A 44 2.79 15.78 17.77
C LYS A 44 2.39 16.61 16.56
N ARG A 45 2.62 17.92 16.62
CA ARG A 45 2.40 18.82 15.47
C ARG A 45 3.46 18.66 14.37
N LYS A 46 4.60 18.04 14.67
CA LYS A 46 5.68 17.76 13.71
C LYS A 46 6.03 16.27 13.77
N ASN A 47 5.80 15.57 12.68
CA ASN A 47 6.06 14.13 12.57
C ASN A 47 6.87 13.84 11.32
N LEU A 48 7.63 12.77 11.36
CA LEU A 48 8.26 12.16 10.20
C LEU A 48 7.47 10.90 9.81
N ILE A 49 6.87 10.91 8.64
CA ILE A 49 5.95 9.88 8.17
C ILE A 49 6.54 9.23 6.92
N LEU A 50 6.42 7.92 6.84
CA LEU A 50 6.74 7.14 5.64
C LEU A 50 5.48 6.48 5.11
N ASP A 51 5.15 6.70 3.84
CA ASP A 51 4.16 5.93 3.09
C ASP A 51 4.91 4.98 2.14
N LEU A 52 4.93 3.69 2.47
CA LEU A 52 5.70 2.66 1.77
C LEU A 52 4.83 1.90 0.77
N GLY A 53 5.27 1.86 -0.49
CA GLY A 53 4.46 1.43 -1.62
C GLY A 53 3.36 2.45 -1.90
N CYS A 54 3.75 3.74 -1.93
CA CYS A 54 2.84 4.88 -1.99
C CYS A 54 2.10 5.01 -3.33
N GLY A 55 2.58 4.36 -4.39
CA GLY A 55 2.02 4.50 -5.73
C GLY A 55 1.98 5.97 -6.18
N THR A 56 0.80 6.46 -6.54
CA THR A 56 0.57 7.86 -6.94
C THR A 56 0.31 8.82 -5.79
N GLY A 57 0.35 8.34 -4.51
CA GLY A 57 0.29 9.18 -3.31
C GLY A 57 -1.10 9.42 -2.72
N ASP A 58 -2.04 8.51 -2.88
CA ASP A 58 -3.42 8.68 -2.37
C ASP A 58 -3.45 8.81 -0.85
N ILE A 59 -2.66 8.01 -0.13
CA ILE A 59 -2.59 8.05 1.34
C ILE A 59 -1.99 9.36 1.82
N PHE A 60 -1.00 9.91 1.10
CA PHE A 60 -0.49 11.25 1.38
C PHE A 60 -1.61 12.29 1.41
N ASN A 61 -2.49 12.29 0.40
CA ASN A 61 -3.58 13.26 0.32
C ASN A 61 -4.53 13.12 1.51
N GLU A 62 -4.91 11.90 1.88
CA GLU A 62 -5.79 11.63 3.02
C GLU A 62 -5.14 12.04 4.36
N ILE A 63 -3.84 11.73 4.58
CA ILE A 63 -3.08 12.17 5.76
C ILE A 63 -2.98 13.70 5.80
N ASN A 64 -2.61 14.31 4.68
CA ASN A 64 -2.45 15.76 4.60
C ASN A 64 -3.76 16.51 4.84
N ASN A 65 -4.89 15.96 4.42
CA ASN A 65 -6.21 16.53 4.68
C ASN A 65 -6.60 16.39 6.16
N LYS A 66 -6.36 15.24 6.78
CA LYS A 66 -6.66 15.01 8.20
C LYS A 66 -5.80 15.88 9.11
N TYR A 67 -4.52 16.04 8.78
CA TYR A 67 -3.52 16.71 9.61
C TYR A 67 -2.99 18.00 8.98
N LYS A 68 -3.84 18.75 8.26
CA LYS A 68 -3.49 19.96 7.52
C LYS A 68 -2.76 21.04 8.34
N ASN A 69 -2.99 21.07 9.64
CA ASN A 69 -2.36 22.01 10.57
C ASN A 69 -1.04 21.49 11.17
N TYR A 70 -0.60 20.27 10.78
CA TYR A 70 0.63 19.67 11.27
C TYR A 70 1.77 19.94 10.30
N LYS A 71 2.93 20.32 10.84
CA LYS A 71 4.17 20.50 10.05
C LYS A 71 4.90 19.17 9.92
N SER A 72 4.27 18.19 9.27
CA SER A 72 4.86 16.86 9.09
C SER A 72 5.49 16.73 7.71
N SER A 73 6.64 16.06 7.64
CA SER A 73 7.25 15.64 6.37
C SER A 73 6.83 14.21 6.08
N ILE A 74 6.38 13.96 4.86
CA ILE A 74 5.91 12.64 4.43
C ILE A 74 6.81 12.13 3.30
N PHE A 75 7.53 11.06 3.59
CA PHE A 75 8.31 10.33 2.61
C PHE A 75 7.39 9.37 1.86
N LEU A 76 7.38 9.50 0.55
CA LEU A 76 6.59 8.72 -0.39
C LEU A 76 7.55 7.77 -1.11
N VAL A 77 7.55 6.51 -0.69
CA VAL A 77 8.51 5.50 -1.17
C VAL A 77 7.80 4.46 -2.01
N ASP A 78 8.26 4.29 -3.24
CA ASP A 78 7.76 3.27 -4.16
C ASP A 78 8.89 2.71 -5.02
N PRO A 79 8.94 1.40 -5.30
CA PRO A 79 9.92 0.84 -6.22
C PRO A 79 9.63 1.17 -7.69
N ASN A 80 8.42 1.62 -8.03
CA ASN A 80 8.03 1.93 -9.40
C ASN A 80 8.23 3.41 -9.71
N ILE A 81 9.16 3.70 -10.62
CA ILE A 81 9.50 5.09 -10.97
C ILE A 81 8.36 5.80 -11.73
N GLU A 82 7.56 5.09 -12.52
CA GLU A 82 6.44 5.68 -13.26
C GLU A 82 5.32 6.10 -12.32
N MET A 83 5.03 5.29 -11.28
CA MET A 83 4.11 5.69 -10.20
C MET A 83 4.59 6.97 -9.51
N ILE A 84 5.89 7.07 -9.20
CA ILE A 84 6.47 8.28 -8.61
C ILE A 84 6.34 9.48 -9.54
N LYS A 85 6.62 9.32 -10.84
CA LYS A 85 6.48 10.41 -11.83
C LYS A 85 5.05 10.92 -11.88
N LEU A 86 4.07 10.03 -11.94
CA LEU A 86 2.65 10.39 -11.92
C LEU A 86 2.24 11.05 -10.61
N GLY A 87 2.69 10.51 -9.47
CA GLY A 87 2.44 11.10 -8.17
C GLY A 87 3.00 12.53 -8.04
N LYS A 88 4.24 12.76 -8.51
CA LYS A 88 4.86 14.09 -8.55
C LYS A 88 4.10 15.09 -9.44
N LYS A 89 3.45 14.62 -10.51
CA LYS A 89 2.58 15.48 -11.33
C LYS A 89 1.31 15.90 -10.57
N LYS A 90 0.72 14.98 -9.80
CA LYS A 90 -0.52 15.20 -9.03
C LYS A 90 -0.27 16.00 -7.73
N ILE A 91 0.82 15.73 -7.03
CA ILE A 91 1.11 16.27 -5.69
C ILE A 91 2.26 17.26 -5.75
N LYS A 92 1.96 18.56 -5.65
CA LYS A 92 2.93 19.68 -5.67
C LYS A 92 3.20 20.25 -4.27
N LYS A 93 3.05 19.45 -3.22
CA LYS A 93 3.22 19.88 -1.82
C LYS A 93 4.68 19.79 -1.39
N LYS A 94 5.22 20.84 -0.75
CA LYS A 94 6.63 20.89 -0.28
C LYS A 94 6.96 19.83 0.79
N ASN A 95 5.97 19.34 1.52
CA ASN A 95 6.13 18.30 2.54
C ASN A 95 6.07 16.87 1.99
N ALA A 96 5.87 16.68 0.67
CA ALA A 96 5.92 15.40 -0.02
C ALA A 96 7.34 15.13 -0.54
N ILE A 97 8.03 14.15 0.03
CA ILE A 97 9.41 13.79 -0.32
C ILE A 97 9.40 12.42 -0.99
N TRP A 98 9.64 12.40 -2.30
CA TRP A 98 9.56 11.18 -3.12
C TRP A 98 10.90 10.46 -3.21
N LEU A 99 10.88 9.14 -3.01
CA LEU A 99 12.07 8.29 -3.08
C LEU A 99 11.75 6.97 -3.80
N ASN A 100 12.61 6.57 -4.72
CA ASN A 100 12.54 5.26 -5.36
C ASN A 100 13.34 4.25 -4.53
N SER A 101 12.66 3.29 -3.90
CA SER A 101 13.29 2.25 -3.10
C SER A 101 12.35 1.06 -2.86
N TYR A 102 12.94 -0.10 -2.59
CA TYR A 102 12.24 -1.31 -2.16
C TYR A 102 12.09 -1.34 -0.63
N GLY A 103 10.98 -1.92 -0.15
CA GLY A 103 10.70 -2.01 1.28
C GLY A 103 11.63 -2.92 2.08
N GLU A 104 12.36 -3.81 1.40
CA GLU A 104 13.32 -4.73 2.01
C GLU A 104 14.69 -4.12 2.31
N ASN A 105 14.95 -2.89 1.84
CA ASN A 105 16.21 -2.18 2.07
C ASN A 105 15.95 -0.66 2.01
N LEU A 106 15.54 -0.11 3.14
CA LEU A 106 15.15 1.29 3.25
C LEU A 106 16.36 2.16 3.60
N PRO A 107 16.67 3.22 2.82
CA PRO A 107 17.85 4.08 3.03
C PRO A 107 17.63 5.11 4.14
N PHE A 108 17.11 4.66 5.27
CA PHE A 108 16.84 5.51 6.43
C PHE A 108 17.57 5.00 7.68
N LYS A 109 17.90 5.91 8.58
CA LYS A 109 18.49 5.58 9.88
C LYS A 109 17.47 4.88 10.78
N ASN A 110 17.97 4.13 11.75
CA ASN A 110 17.14 3.52 12.79
C ASN A 110 16.35 4.59 13.55
N ASN A 111 15.18 4.25 14.07
CA ASN A 111 14.38 5.09 14.95
C ASN A 111 14.10 6.50 14.37
N SER A 112 13.80 6.60 13.08
CA SER A 112 13.59 7.87 12.38
C SER A 112 12.14 8.30 12.30
N PHE A 113 11.21 7.36 12.07
CA PHE A 113 9.83 7.65 11.73
C PHE A 113 8.87 7.52 12.91
N ASP A 114 7.93 8.46 13.00
CA ASP A 114 6.83 8.42 13.96
C ASP A 114 5.69 7.53 13.46
N LEU A 115 5.52 7.45 12.13
CA LEU A 115 4.49 6.64 11.47
C LEU A 115 5.05 6.02 10.20
N VAL A 116 4.74 4.75 9.97
CA VAL A 116 4.88 4.08 8.67
C VAL A 116 3.52 3.56 8.24
N THR A 117 3.11 3.89 7.01
CA THR A 117 1.89 3.38 6.37
C THR A 117 2.23 2.48 5.21
N MET A 118 1.42 1.45 4.99
CA MET A 118 1.37 0.65 3.76
C MET A 118 -0.08 0.41 3.38
N SER A 119 -0.47 0.74 2.14
CA SER A 119 -1.82 0.52 1.64
C SER A 119 -1.80 -0.29 0.36
N PHE A 120 -2.37 -1.50 0.38
CA PHE A 120 -2.45 -2.43 -0.75
C PHE A 120 -1.11 -2.77 -1.42
N SER A 121 -0.01 -2.71 -0.66
CA SER A 121 1.35 -2.91 -1.17
C SER A 121 2.11 -4.06 -0.52
N LEU A 122 1.75 -4.48 0.70
CA LEU A 122 2.48 -5.53 1.43
C LEU A 122 2.46 -6.90 0.73
N ARG A 123 1.41 -7.23 -0.03
CA ARG A 123 1.34 -8.48 -0.81
C ARG A 123 2.31 -8.51 -1.99
N ASN A 124 2.80 -7.34 -2.42
CA ASN A 124 3.63 -7.17 -3.61
C ASN A 124 5.13 -7.25 -3.30
N VAL A 125 5.53 -7.12 -2.04
CA VAL A 125 6.94 -7.21 -1.64
C VAL A 125 7.50 -8.61 -1.88
N GLU A 126 8.79 -8.72 -2.07
CA GLU A 126 9.45 -10.02 -2.28
C GLU A 126 9.49 -10.82 -0.97
N SER A 127 9.78 -10.14 0.15
CA SER A 127 9.85 -10.74 1.47
C SER A 127 9.13 -9.89 2.51
N ILE A 128 7.95 -10.34 2.93
CA ILE A 128 7.18 -9.71 4.02
C ILE A 128 8.05 -9.61 5.29
N SER A 129 8.80 -10.67 5.62
CA SER A 129 9.63 -10.69 6.81
C SER A 129 10.75 -9.64 6.79
N LYS A 130 11.44 -9.45 5.66
CA LYS A 130 12.48 -8.43 5.49
C LYS A 130 11.88 -7.02 5.52
N THR A 131 10.77 -6.81 4.81
CA THR A 131 10.07 -5.52 4.81
C THR A 131 9.62 -5.12 6.21
N LEU A 132 9.01 -6.04 6.97
CA LEU A 132 8.59 -5.76 8.35
C LEU A 132 9.78 -5.56 9.29
N PHE A 133 10.92 -6.23 9.06
CA PHE A 133 12.15 -5.96 9.79
C PHE A 133 12.65 -4.53 9.55
N GLU A 134 12.71 -4.07 8.30
CA GLU A 134 13.10 -2.71 7.95
C GLU A 134 12.14 -1.67 8.54
N ILE A 135 10.82 -1.90 8.44
CA ILE A 135 9.82 -1.03 9.05
C ILE A 135 10.06 -0.92 10.57
N LYS A 136 10.28 -2.05 11.24
CA LYS A 136 10.57 -2.04 12.68
C LYS A 136 11.85 -1.30 13.02
N ARG A 137 12.91 -1.46 12.20
CA ARG A 137 14.20 -0.79 12.37
C ARG A 137 14.08 0.73 12.30
N ILE A 138 13.33 1.24 11.32
CA ILE A 138 13.21 2.69 11.09
C ILE A 138 12.18 3.37 11.98
N LEU A 139 11.24 2.64 12.57
CA LEU A 139 10.25 3.20 13.50
C LEU A 139 10.91 3.57 14.82
N LYS A 140 10.55 4.75 15.33
CA LYS A 140 10.89 5.17 16.68
C LYS A 140 10.26 4.26 17.74
N LYS A 141 10.77 4.31 18.95
CA LYS A 141 10.08 3.77 20.13
C LYS A 141 8.70 4.45 20.22
N ASN A 142 7.63 3.69 20.29
CA ASN A 142 6.23 4.15 20.23
C ASN A 142 5.80 4.73 18.86
N GLY A 143 6.60 4.54 17.80
CA GLY A 143 6.16 4.80 16.43
C GLY A 143 5.09 3.81 15.99
N GLN A 144 4.18 4.26 15.15
CA GLN A 144 3.04 3.46 14.68
C GLN A 144 3.31 2.86 13.29
N PHE A 145 3.00 1.58 13.11
CA PHE A 145 2.87 0.95 11.79
C PHE A 145 1.41 0.60 11.55
N ILE A 146 0.86 1.08 10.43
CA ILE A 146 -0.50 0.75 10.00
C ILE A 146 -0.45 0.19 8.58
N CYS A 147 -1.11 -0.95 8.39
CA CYS A 147 -1.20 -1.61 7.09
C CYS A 147 -2.66 -1.84 6.70
N LEU A 148 -3.04 -1.40 5.49
CA LEU A 148 -4.28 -1.73 4.84
C LEU A 148 -4.00 -2.74 3.73
N GLU A 149 -4.61 -3.93 3.82
CA GLU A 149 -4.39 -4.98 2.80
C GLU A 149 -5.64 -5.85 2.64
N PHE A 150 -5.76 -6.47 1.47
CA PHE A 150 -6.82 -7.43 1.21
C PHE A 150 -6.69 -8.65 2.12
N GLY A 151 -7.73 -8.92 2.90
CA GLY A 151 -7.82 -10.09 3.76
C GLY A 151 -8.59 -11.22 3.09
N LYS A 152 -8.44 -12.43 3.63
CA LYS A 152 -9.28 -13.57 3.23
C LYS A 152 -10.70 -13.39 3.78
N VAL A 153 -11.69 -13.52 2.92
CA VAL A 153 -13.10 -13.45 3.32
C VAL A 153 -13.44 -14.72 4.12
N LYS A 154 -13.82 -14.56 5.39
CA LYS A 154 -14.12 -15.68 6.30
C LYS A 154 -15.55 -16.23 6.10
N ASN A 155 -16.47 -15.39 5.66
CA ASN A 155 -17.85 -15.80 5.40
C ASN A 155 -17.91 -16.60 4.09
N LEU A 156 -18.36 -17.84 4.13
CA LEU A 156 -18.38 -18.76 2.99
C LEU A 156 -19.26 -18.26 1.84
N ALA A 157 -20.43 -17.71 2.13
CA ALA A 157 -21.34 -17.19 1.10
C ALA A 157 -20.74 -15.99 0.38
N LEU A 158 -20.20 -15.01 1.14
CA LEU A 158 -19.50 -13.85 0.58
C LEU A 158 -18.24 -14.25 -0.16
N SER A 159 -17.52 -15.26 0.32
CA SER A 159 -16.33 -15.81 -0.35
C SER A 159 -16.66 -16.39 -1.71
N SER A 160 -17.77 -17.11 -1.83
CA SER A 160 -18.23 -17.69 -3.10
C SER A 160 -18.64 -16.62 -4.10
N ILE A 161 -19.39 -15.61 -3.68
CA ILE A 161 -19.77 -14.46 -4.51
C ILE A 161 -18.52 -13.70 -4.97
N TYR A 162 -17.60 -13.41 -4.04
CA TYR A 162 -16.35 -12.71 -4.37
C TYR A 162 -15.50 -13.53 -5.35
N LYS A 163 -15.45 -14.85 -5.20
CA LYS A 163 -14.73 -15.74 -6.11
C LYS A 163 -15.29 -15.66 -7.53
N ILE A 164 -16.61 -15.73 -7.70
CA ILE A 164 -17.25 -15.60 -9.02
C ILE A 164 -16.93 -14.24 -9.63
N TYR A 165 -17.05 -13.17 -8.85
CA TYR A 165 -16.72 -11.82 -9.28
C TYR A 165 -15.24 -11.68 -9.69
N SER A 166 -14.33 -12.15 -8.85
CA SER A 166 -12.88 -12.04 -9.09
C SER A 166 -12.40 -12.89 -10.26
N ASP A 167 -12.95 -14.08 -10.44
CA ASP A 167 -12.46 -15.03 -11.45
C ASP A 167 -13.06 -14.78 -12.84
N ASN A 168 -14.29 -14.24 -12.92
CA ASN A 168 -15.01 -14.09 -14.19
C ASN A 168 -15.17 -12.64 -14.66
N PHE A 169 -15.40 -11.70 -13.74
CA PHE A 169 -15.71 -10.31 -14.11
C PHE A 169 -14.47 -9.42 -14.16
N ILE A 170 -13.61 -9.50 -13.16
CA ILE A 170 -12.43 -8.61 -13.07
C ILE A 170 -11.50 -8.78 -14.29
N PRO A 171 -11.12 -9.99 -14.74
CA PRO A 171 -10.23 -10.12 -15.90
C PRO A 171 -10.85 -9.58 -17.19
N LYS A 172 -12.16 -9.81 -17.41
CA LYS A 172 -12.88 -9.32 -18.59
C LYS A 172 -12.95 -7.78 -18.58
N LEU A 173 -13.29 -7.17 -17.45
CA LEU A 173 -13.26 -5.72 -17.29
C LEU A 173 -11.85 -5.16 -17.53
N GLY A 174 -10.83 -5.85 -17.03
CA GLY A 174 -9.43 -5.49 -17.24
C GLY A 174 -9.08 -5.43 -18.73
N LYS A 175 -9.42 -6.47 -19.46
CA LYS A 175 -9.17 -6.55 -20.90
C LYS A 175 -9.89 -5.44 -21.67
N THR A 176 -11.17 -5.21 -21.35
CA THR A 176 -12.01 -4.23 -22.08
C THR A 176 -11.61 -2.78 -21.76
N VAL A 177 -11.31 -2.46 -20.49
CA VAL A 177 -11.11 -1.08 -20.05
C VAL A 177 -9.65 -0.63 -20.14
N THR A 178 -8.72 -1.51 -19.79
CA THR A 178 -7.29 -1.15 -19.77
C THR A 178 -6.47 -1.82 -20.85
N GLY A 179 -6.99 -2.85 -21.51
CA GLY A 179 -6.25 -3.66 -22.47
C GLY A 179 -5.19 -4.59 -21.82
N ASN A 180 -5.14 -4.68 -20.48
CA ASN A 180 -4.11 -5.41 -19.75
C ASN A 180 -4.70 -6.47 -18.82
N GLU A 181 -4.96 -7.64 -19.35
CA GLU A 181 -5.47 -8.79 -18.60
C GLU A 181 -4.45 -9.32 -17.58
N GLU A 182 -3.15 -9.24 -17.90
CA GLU A 182 -2.08 -9.77 -17.03
C GLU A 182 -2.05 -9.04 -15.67
N ALA A 183 -2.24 -7.73 -15.65
CA ALA A 183 -2.25 -6.93 -14.41
C ALA A 183 -3.40 -7.34 -13.47
N TYR A 184 -4.57 -7.61 -14.02
CA TYR A 184 -5.73 -8.05 -13.22
C TYR A 184 -5.56 -9.48 -12.72
N ASN A 185 -5.06 -10.38 -13.56
CA ASN A 185 -4.72 -11.74 -13.15
C ASN A 185 -3.66 -11.75 -12.05
N TYR A 186 -2.61 -10.92 -12.17
CA TYR A 186 -1.61 -10.76 -11.13
C TYR A 186 -2.23 -10.32 -9.80
N LEU A 187 -3.13 -9.35 -9.83
CA LEU A 187 -3.75 -8.84 -8.62
C LEU A 187 -4.57 -9.93 -7.92
N ILE A 188 -5.45 -10.64 -8.64
CA ILE A 188 -6.24 -11.75 -8.10
C ILE A 188 -5.30 -12.80 -7.48
N GLN A 189 -4.26 -13.19 -8.20
CA GLN A 189 -3.29 -14.17 -7.73
C GLN A 189 -2.50 -13.68 -6.52
N SER A 190 -2.14 -12.39 -6.47
CA SER A 190 -1.42 -11.82 -5.32
C SER A 190 -2.29 -11.83 -4.06
N ILE A 191 -3.59 -11.53 -4.17
CA ILE A 191 -4.54 -11.60 -3.06
C ILE A 191 -4.72 -13.05 -2.58
N LYS A 192 -4.89 -14.01 -3.51
CA LYS A 192 -5.03 -15.44 -3.17
C LYS A 192 -3.81 -15.99 -2.41
N ARG A 193 -2.59 -15.57 -2.80
CA ARG A 193 -1.32 -16.00 -2.18
C ARG A 193 -1.00 -15.27 -0.89
N PHE A 194 -1.63 -14.12 -0.62
CA PHE A 194 -1.34 -13.34 0.59
C PHE A 194 -1.71 -14.15 1.84
N PRO A 195 -0.88 -14.14 2.89
CA PRO A 195 -1.16 -14.87 4.12
C PRO A 195 -2.46 -14.43 4.78
N SER A 196 -3.07 -15.34 5.56
CA SER A 196 -4.24 -14.95 6.35
C SER A 196 -3.90 -13.90 7.41
N GLN A 197 -4.94 -13.21 7.90
CA GLN A 197 -4.81 -12.18 8.94
C GLN A 197 -4.07 -12.72 10.16
N GLU A 198 -4.41 -13.93 10.61
CA GLU A 198 -3.78 -14.60 11.76
C GLU A 198 -2.28 -14.84 11.51
N LYS A 199 -1.92 -15.24 10.28
CA LYS A 199 -0.52 -15.47 9.93
C LYS A 199 0.28 -14.15 9.90
N ILE A 200 -0.32 -13.08 9.38
CA ILE A 200 0.31 -11.75 9.41
C ILE A 200 0.47 -11.26 10.85
N CYS A 201 -0.55 -11.41 11.70
CA CYS A 201 -0.45 -11.05 13.11
C CYS A 201 0.67 -11.84 13.83
N LYS A 202 0.82 -13.14 13.55
CA LYS A 202 1.94 -13.94 14.09
C LYS A 202 3.30 -13.40 13.64
N ILE A 203 3.45 -13.04 12.37
CA ILE A 203 4.69 -12.45 11.83
C ILE A 203 4.98 -11.10 12.49
N LEU A 204 3.98 -10.23 12.64
CA LEU A 204 4.13 -8.93 13.31
C LEU A 204 4.61 -9.12 14.77
N LYS A 205 3.96 -10.01 15.53
CA LYS A 205 4.36 -10.34 16.92
C LYS A 205 5.79 -10.86 17.00
N SER A 206 6.20 -11.75 16.07
CA SER A 206 7.58 -12.27 16.03
C SER A 206 8.62 -11.18 15.74
N LYS A 207 8.24 -10.06 15.11
CA LYS A 207 9.07 -8.88 14.88
C LYS A 207 8.93 -7.81 15.97
N LYS A 208 8.34 -8.17 17.12
CA LYS A 208 8.16 -7.29 18.29
C LYS A 208 7.32 -6.03 17.99
N PHE A 209 6.34 -6.15 17.09
CA PHE A 209 5.27 -5.16 17.00
C PHE A 209 4.24 -5.46 18.11
N ASN A 210 3.92 -4.46 18.91
CA ASN A 210 2.87 -4.52 19.94
C ASN A 210 1.58 -3.96 19.34
N ASN A 211 0.44 -4.48 19.78
CA ASN A 211 -0.87 -3.93 19.44
C ASN A 211 -1.13 -2.62 20.18
#